data_26ab205b59a07de3a75dbde6fcdf0cb7
#
_entry.id   26ab205b59a07de3a75dbde6fcdf0cb7
#
_cell.length_a   1.000
_cell.length_b   1.000
_cell.length_c   1.000
_cell.angle_alpha   90.00
_cell.angle_beta   90.00
_cell.angle_gamma   90.00
#
_symmetry.space_group_name_H-M   'P 1'
#
loop_
_entity.id
_entity.type
_entity.pdbx_description
1 polymer ?
#
loop_
_entity_poly.entity_id
_entity_poly.type
_entity_poly.pdbx_seq_one_letter_code
_entity_poly.pdbx_strand_id
1 'polypeptide(L)'
;MTIRNPAIGTASLTLLAAAVCAVPAIAQTPTELETVRVTAPSITYRKEHQSGTALPPSVVAEKSALVKFGDLDLRLPGDRGVLNERIATTAQQLCEELTQQMPTGSPSTLACTDKAIEATQAQVRQAVHLHSRRK
;
A
#
# COMPACT_ATOMS: atom_id res chain seq x y z
N MET A 1 89.82 -15.34 11.41
CA MET A 1 88.79 -15.28 12.48
C MET A 1 87.58 -14.57 11.95
N THR A 2 86.55 -15.30 11.75
CA THR A 2 85.41 -14.87 10.91
C THR A 2 84.18 -14.77 11.79
N ILE A 3 83.58 -13.58 11.89
CA ILE A 3 82.38 -13.40 12.63
C ILE A 3 81.28 -13.22 11.58
N ARG A 4 80.28 -14.11 11.56
CA ARG A 4 79.13 -14.11 10.70
C ARG A 4 77.93 -13.61 11.48
N ASN A 5 77.32 -12.53 11.00
CA ASN A 5 76.02 -12.06 11.49
C ASN A 5 74.89 -12.74 10.75
N PRO A 6 73.85 -13.22 11.40
CA PRO A 6 72.64 -13.62 10.72
C PRO A 6 71.64 -12.46 10.62
N ALA A 7 71.13 -12.33 9.41
CA ALA A 7 70.08 -11.36 9.06
C ALA A 7 68.73 -11.68 9.73
N ILE A 8 68.13 -10.64 10.32
CA ILE A 8 66.78 -10.68 10.88
C ILE A 8 65.80 -10.40 9.77
N GLY A 9 65.04 -11.42 9.40
CA GLY A 9 63.92 -11.26 8.46
C GLY A 9 62.70 -10.68 9.14
N THR A 10 62.28 -9.52 8.70
CA THR A 10 61.01 -8.89 9.12
C THR A 10 59.85 -9.49 8.34
N ALA A 11 59.03 -10.27 9.01
CA ALA A 11 57.77 -10.77 8.48
C ALA A 11 56.71 -9.66 8.56
N SER A 12 56.36 -9.12 7.38
CA SER A 12 55.22 -8.17 7.25
C SER A 12 53.92 -8.94 7.34
N LEU A 13 53.17 -8.72 8.42
CA LEU A 13 51.82 -9.21 8.63
C LEU A 13 50.87 -8.21 7.97
N THR A 14 50.38 -8.52 6.78
CA THR A 14 49.30 -7.77 6.13
C THR A 14 47.95 -8.18 6.74
N LEU A 15 47.39 -7.30 7.58
CA LEU A 15 45.99 -7.42 8.04
C LEU A 15 45.05 -7.10 6.86
N LEU A 16 44.37 -8.09 6.32
CA LEU A 16 43.20 -7.89 5.49
C LEU A 16 42.03 -7.47 6.40
N ALA A 17 41.66 -6.20 6.38
CA ALA A 17 40.43 -5.71 6.95
C ALA A 17 39.25 -6.10 6.06
N ALA A 18 38.53 -7.14 6.40
CA ALA A 18 37.25 -7.49 5.79
C ALA A 18 36.19 -6.45 6.26
N ALA A 19 35.85 -5.50 5.37
CA ALA A 19 34.74 -4.60 5.56
C ALA A 19 33.44 -5.41 5.42
N VAL A 20 32.82 -5.76 6.53
CA VAL A 20 31.46 -6.31 6.58
C VAL A 20 30.52 -5.18 6.30
N CYS A 21 30.00 -5.09 5.06
CA CYS A 21 28.88 -4.24 4.71
C CYS A 21 27.64 -4.77 5.45
N ALA A 22 27.33 -4.19 6.60
CA ALA A 22 26.07 -4.38 7.27
C ALA A 22 24.98 -3.68 6.42
N VAL A 23 24.30 -4.47 5.60
CA VAL A 23 23.06 -4.03 4.95
C VAL A 23 22.03 -3.80 6.05
N PRO A 24 21.50 -2.59 6.24
CA PRO A 24 20.42 -2.40 7.19
C PRO A 24 19.23 -3.25 6.70
N ALA A 25 18.90 -4.30 7.42
CA ALA A 25 17.64 -4.98 7.27
C ALA A 25 16.55 -3.95 7.60
N ILE A 26 15.89 -3.42 6.56
CA ILE A 26 14.69 -2.61 6.73
C ILE A 26 13.69 -3.58 7.35
N ALA A 27 13.51 -3.47 8.66
CA ALA A 27 12.47 -4.15 9.39
C ALA A 27 11.15 -3.67 8.81
N GLN A 28 10.55 -4.45 7.92
CA GLN A 28 9.19 -4.23 7.45
C GLN A 28 8.30 -4.32 8.68
N THR A 29 7.80 -3.18 9.11
CA THR A 29 6.87 -3.10 10.22
C THR A 29 5.65 -3.97 9.86
N PRO A 30 5.25 -4.93 10.72
CA PRO A 30 4.14 -5.86 10.44
C PRO A 30 2.79 -5.15 10.19
N THR A 31 2.72 -3.85 10.44
CA THR A 31 1.52 -3.03 10.33
C THR A 31 1.02 -2.86 8.88
N GLU A 32 1.88 -2.98 7.87
CA GLU A 32 1.49 -2.79 6.46
C GLU A 32 0.83 -4.05 5.85
N LEU A 33 1.07 -5.23 6.44
CA LEU A 33 0.50 -6.51 5.99
C LEU A 33 -0.93 -6.78 6.50
N GLU A 34 -1.44 -5.93 7.38
CA GLU A 34 -2.75 -6.11 8.03
C GLU A 34 -3.75 -5.02 7.65
N THR A 35 -3.51 -4.36 6.52
CA THR A 35 -4.40 -3.34 5.99
C THR A 35 -4.73 -3.60 4.53
N VAL A 36 -5.95 -3.24 4.15
CA VAL A 36 -6.44 -3.20 2.77
C VAL A 36 -6.76 -1.75 2.43
N ARG A 37 -6.30 -1.28 1.28
CA ARG A 37 -6.60 0.07 0.79
C ARG A 37 -7.89 0.06 0.00
N VAL A 38 -8.88 0.80 0.48
CA VAL A 38 -10.10 1.10 -0.26
C VAL A 38 -9.90 2.43 -0.97
N THR A 39 -10.05 2.46 -2.28
CA THR A 39 -9.96 3.67 -3.10
C THR A 39 -11.30 3.88 -3.79
N ALA A 40 -11.94 5.01 -3.52
CA ALA A 40 -13.11 5.44 -4.28
C ALA A 40 -12.66 5.82 -5.70
N PRO A 41 -13.38 5.36 -6.74
CA PRO A 41 -13.05 5.74 -8.11
C PRO A 41 -13.15 7.25 -8.27
N SER A 42 -12.29 7.81 -9.12
CA SER A 42 -12.27 9.25 -9.35
C SER A 42 -13.62 9.74 -9.87
N ILE A 43 -14.17 10.75 -9.18
CA ILE A 43 -15.39 11.44 -9.63
C ILE A 43 -14.96 12.60 -10.52
N THR A 44 -15.52 12.65 -11.73
CA THR A 44 -15.24 13.69 -12.69
C THR A 44 -16.42 14.64 -12.78
N TYR A 45 -16.20 15.92 -12.59
CA TYR A 45 -17.17 16.98 -12.83
C TYR A 45 -16.77 17.78 -14.07
N ARG A 46 -17.68 17.85 -15.04
CA ARG A 46 -17.53 18.71 -16.22
C ARG A 46 -18.38 19.96 -16.02
N LYS A 47 -17.73 21.11 -15.89
CA LYS A 47 -18.41 22.39 -15.84
C LYS A 47 -18.92 22.70 -17.25
N GLU A 48 -20.24 22.77 -17.45
CA GLU A 48 -20.79 23.24 -18.72
C GLU A 48 -20.39 24.70 -18.94
N HIS A 49 -19.60 24.93 -19.96
CA HIS A 49 -19.27 26.27 -20.42
C HIS A 49 -20.27 26.67 -21.50
N GLN A 50 -20.99 27.74 -21.25
CA GLN A 50 -21.72 28.44 -22.32
C GLN A 50 -20.71 29.05 -23.30
N SER A 51 -20.77 28.60 -24.54
CA SER A 51 -20.13 29.21 -25.72
C SER A 51 -18.63 29.54 -25.64
N GLY A 52 -17.81 28.64 -26.18
CA GLY A 52 -16.41 28.93 -26.52
C GLY A 52 -15.64 27.66 -26.86
N THR A 53 -14.80 27.71 -27.86
CA THR A 53 -14.07 26.60 -28.50
C THR A 53 -13.02 25.88 -27.63
N ALA A 54 -12.98 26.08 -26.33
CA ALA A 54 -12.09 25.35 -25.39
C ALA A 54 -12.89 24.29 -24.62
N LEU A 55 -12.35 23.06 -24.52
CA LEU A 55 -12.90 22.02 -23.69
C LEU A 55 -12.93 22.53 -22.21
N PRO A 56 -14.08 22.41 -21.52
CA PRO A 56 -14.17 22.85 -20.14
C PRO A 56 -13.21 22.05 -19.27
N PRO A 57 -12.56 22.68 -18.27
CA PRO A 57 -11.70 21.98 -17.35
C PRO A 57 -12.54 20.94 -16.59
N SER A 58 -12.11 19.66 -16.62
CA SER A 58 -12.67 18.62 -15.77
C SER A 58 -11.96 18.63 -14.43
N VAL A 59 -12.72 18.73 -13.35
CA VAL A 59 -12.19 18.54 -11.99
C VAL A 59 -12.32 17.06 -11.66
N VAL A 60 -11.22 16.46 -11.24
CA VAL A 60 -11.17 15.05 -10.79
C VAL A 60 -10.84 15.03 -9.31
N ALA A 61 -11.65 14.36 -8.51
CA ALA A 61 -11.37 14.11 -7.12
C ALA A 61 -11.31 12.61 -6.85
N GLU A 62 -10.36 12.21 -6.02
CA GLU A 62 -10.14 10.83 -5.59
C GLU A 62 -9.91 10.80 -4.09
N LYS A 63 -10.43 9.77 -3.42
CA LYS A 63 -10.20 9.53 -2.00
C LYS A 63 -9.87 8.07 -1.75
N SER A 64 -9.03 7.81 -0.75
CA SER A 64 -8.72 6.45 -0.30
C SER A 64 -8.59 6.40 1.22
N ALA A 65 -8.88 5.23 1.79
CA ALA A 65 -8.68 4.93 3.20
C ALA A 65 -8.10 3.53 3.38
N LEU A 66 -7.48 3.28 4.53
CA LEU A 66 -6.95 1.98 4.92
C LEU A 66 -7.91 1.30 5.89
N VAL A 67 -8.32 0.09 5.57
CA VAL A 67 -9.12 -0.79 6.43
C VAL A 67 -8.18 -1.78 7.10
N LYS A 68 -8.13 -1.76 8.43
CA LYS A 68 -7.35 -2.70 9.23
C LYS A 68 -8.10 -4.01 9.41
N PHE A 69 -7.34 -5.13 9.42
CA PHE A 69 -7.87 -6.47 9.68
C PHE A 69 -6.95 -7.34 10.56
N GLY A 70 -5.95 -6.75 11.22
CA GLY A 70 -5.02 -7.49 12.08
C GLY A 70 -5.67 -8.17 13.30
N ASP A 71 -6.89 -7.77 13.63
CA ASP A 71 -7.75 -8.37 14.67
C ASP A 71 -8.59 -9.56 14.18
N LEU A 72 -8.53 -9.89 12.87
CA LEU A 72 -9.35 -10.90 12.23
C LEU A 72 -8.53 -12.12 11.82
N ASP A 73 -9.08 -13.32 11.99
CA ASP A 73 -8.51 -14.54 11.40
C ASP A 73 -9.18 -14.82 10.04
N LEU A 74 -8.53 -14.36 8.96
CA LEU A 74 -9.07 -14.49 7.61
C LEU A 74 -9.22 -15.94 7.10
N ARG A 75 -8.84 -16.95 7.89
CA ARG A 75 -9.16 -18.37 7.62
C ARG A 75 -10.62 -18.66 7.94
N LEU A 76 -11.21 -17.91 8.87
CA LEU A 76 -12.59 -18.06 9.29
C LEU A 76 -13.54 -17.31 8.35
N PRO A 77 -14.61 -17.96 7.86
CA PRO A 77 -15.59 -17.29 6.99
C PRO A 77 -16.28 -16.09 7.65
N GLY A 78 -16.54 -16.17 8.97
CA GLY A 78 -17.14 -15.08 9.73
C GLY A 78 -16.27 -13.81 9.72
N ASP A 79 -14.97 -13.95 9.98
CA ASP A 79 -14.04 -12.83 10.03
C ASP A 79 -13.84 -12.20 8.65
N ARG A 80 -13.88 -13.01 7.57
CA ARG A 80 -13.92 -12.48 6.20
C ARG A 80 -15.18 -11.66 5.93
N GLY A 81 -16.32 -12.07 6.50
CA GLY A 81 -17.55 -11.29 6.46
C GLY A 81 -17.39 -9.94 7.12
N VAL A 82 -16.79 -9.89 8.32
CA VAL A 82 -16.49 -8.64 9.04
C VAL A 82 -15.57 -7.73 8.24
N LEU A 83 -14.52 -8.28 7.60
CA LEU A 83 -13.64 -7.49 6.73
C LEU A 83 -14.41 -6.88 5.54
N ASN A 84 -15.25 -7.66 4.86
CA ASN A 84 -16.05 -7.17 3.75
C ASN A 84 -17.03 -6.06 4.18
N GLU A 85 -17.64 -6.16 5.36
CA GLU A 85 -18.51 -5.13 5.92
C GLU A 85 -17.74 -3.84 6.22
N ARG A 86 -16.54 -3.94 6.82
CA ARG A 86 -15.66 -2.78 7.04
C ARG A 86 -15.30 -2.08 5.71
N ILE A 87 -14.99 -2.86 4.68
CA ILE A 87 -14.68 -2.35 3.34
C ILE A 87 -15.90 -1.64 2.74
N ALA A 88 -17.09 -2.25 2.80
CA ALA A 88 -18.31 -1.67 2.26
C ALA A 88 -18.65 -0.35 2.95
N THR A 89 -18.59 -0.30 4.28
CA THR A 89 -18.84 0.92 5.07
C THR A 89 -17.83 2.03 4.70
N THR A 90 -16.55 1.68 4.60
CA THR A 90 -15.50 2.64 4.22
C THR A 90 -15.70 3.15 2.78
N ALA A 91 -16.02 2.27 1.84
CA ALA A 91 -16.29 2.65 0.45
C ALA A 91 -17.49 3.60 0.36
N GLN A 92 -18.56 3.30 1.08
CA GLN A 92 -19.75 4.17 1.12
C GLN A 92 -19.39 5.57 1.67
N GLN A 93 -18.69 5.66 2.79
CA GLN A 93 -18.28 6.94 3.39
C GLN A 93 -17.42 7.77 2.42
N LEU A 94 -16.40 7.15 1.77
CA LEU A 94 -15.56 7.86 0.82
C LEU A 94 -16.35 8.39 -0.38
N CYS A 95 -17.29 7.60 -0.89
CA CYS A 95 -18.13 7.99 -2.03
C CYS A 95 -19.16 9.05 -1.66
N GLU A 96 -19.74 9.01 -0.47
CA GLU A 96 -20.63 10.05 0.06
C GLU A 96 -19.89 11.38 0.20
N GLU A 97 -18.67 11.37 0.77
CA GLU A 97 -17.85 12.57 0.90
C GLU A 97 -17.47 13.16 -0.47
N LEU A 98 -17.14 12.32 -1.47
CA LEU A 98 -16.87 12.78 -2.83
C LEU A 98 -18.11 13.38 -3.49
N THR A 99 -19.28 12.76 -3.31
CA THR A 99 -20.55 13.27 -3.86
C THR A 99 -20.96 14.58 -3.21
N GLN A 100 -20.71 14.76 -1.90
CA GLN A 100 -20.95 16.04 -1.21
C GLN A 100 -20.08 17.16 -1.78
N GLN A 101 -18.82 16.86 -2.14
CA GLN A 101 -17.92 17.83 -2.76
C GLN A 101 -18.28 18.12 -4.23
N MET A 102 -18.84 17.13 -4.92
CA MET A 102 -19.21 17.21 -6.34
C MET A 102 -20.59 16.60 -6.60
N PRO A 103 -21.68 17.29 -6.24
CA PRO A 103 -23.04 16.72 -6.29
C PRO A 103 -23.50 16.31 -7.70
N THR A 104 -22.97 16.96 -8.73
CA THR A 104 -23.28 16.66 -10.15
C THR A 104 -22.17 15.84 -10.83
N GLY A 105 -21.23 15.29 -10.04
CA GLY A 105 -20.15 14.45 -10.54
C GLY A 105 -20.62 13.05 -10.94
N SER A 106 -19.79 12.37 -11.69
CA SER A 106 -20.01 10.98 -12.13
C SER A 106 -18.78 10.13 -11.76
N PRO A 107 -18.96 8.92 -11.26
CA PRO A 107 -20.20 8.17 -11.05
C PRO A 107 -21.04 8.66 -9.85
N SER A 108 -22.30 8.19 -9.77
CA SER A 108 -23.15 8.40 -8.60
C SER A 108 -22.58 7.68 -7.36
N THR A 109 -23.01 8.08 -6.14
CA THR A 109 -22.54 7.46 -4.89
C THR A 109 -22.65 5.94 -4.91
N LEU A 110 -23.78 5.39 -5.35
CA LEU A 110 -23.98 3.94 -5.41
C LEU A 110 -22.99 3.27 -6.37
N ALA A 111 -22.88 3.76 -7.59
CA ALA A 111 -21.96 3.20 -8.58
C ALA A 111 -20.48 3.40 -8.19
N CYS A 112 -20.15 4.46 -7.45
CA CYS A 112 -18.85 4.69 -6.84
C CYS A 112 -18.54 3.62 -5.80
N THR A 113 -19.49 3.35 -4.88
CA THR A 113 -19.33 2.37 -3.81
C THR A 113 -19.11 0.96 -4.37
N ASP A 114 -19.93 0.54 -5.34
CA ASP A 114 -19.79 -0.78 -5.97
C ASP A 114 -18.41 -0.96 -6.62
N LYS A 115 -17.94 0.03 -7.36
CA LYS A 115 -16.61 0.01 -7.99
C LYS A 115 -15.47 0.00 -6.97
N ALA A 116 -15.60 0.74 -5.87
CA ALA A 116 -14.61 0.75 -4.81
C ALA A 116 -14.50 -0.61 -4.13
N ILE A 117 -15.62 -1.26 -3.85
CA ILE A 117 -15.67 -2.62 -3.28
C ILE A 117 -15.04 -3.62 -4.27
N GLU A 118 -15.44 -3.59 -5.54
CA GLU A 118 -14.93 -4.50 -6.58
C GLU A 118 -13.41 -4.37 -6.73
N ALA A 119 -12.89 -3.16 -6.83
CA ALA A 119 -11.46 -2.88 -6.94
C ALA A 119 -10.66 -3.41 -5.73
N THR A 120 -11.27 -3.42 -4.55
CA THR A 120 -10.64 -3.89 -3.31
C THR A 120 -10.58 -5.42 -3.22
N GLN A 121 -11.45 -6.16 -3.91
CA GLN A 121 -11.55 -7.63 -3.80
C GLN A 121 -10.26 -8.37 -4.15
N ALA A 122 -9.43 -7.84 -5.05
CA ALA A 122 -8.14 -8.45 -5.37
C ALA A 122 -7.20 -8.43 -4.16
N GLN A 123 -7.16 -7.32 -3.42
CA GLN A 123 -6.35 -7.20 -2.20
C GLN A 123 -6.88 -8.12 -1.10
N VAL A 124 -8.21 -8.24 -0.94
CA VAL A 124 -8.84 -9.15 0.02
C VAL A 124 -8.44 -10.60 -0.27
N ARG A 125 -8.55 -11.05 -1.52
CA ARG A 125 -8.13 -12.40 -1.91
C ARG A 125 -6.65 -12.65 -1.62
N GLN A 126 -5.79 -11.68 -1.89
CA GLN A 126 -4.36 -11.77 -1.57
C GLN A 126 -4.13 -11.86 -0.06
N ALA A 127 -4.81 -11.02 0.74
CA ALA A 127 -4.71 -11.05 2.19
C ALA A 127 -5.14 -12.41 2.77
N VAL A 128 -6.27 -12.95 2.32
CA VAL A 128 -6.75 -14.29 2.70
C VAL A 128 -5.72 -15.37 2.36
N HIS A 129 -5.14 -15.33 1.16
CA HIS A 129 -4.15 -16.29 0.71
C HIS A 129 -2.87 -16.24 1.55
N LEU A 130 -2.36 -15.04 1.85
CA LEU A 130 -1.18 -14.87 2.68
C LEU A 130 -1.46 -15.30 4.13
N HIS A 131 -2.64 -14.99 4.67
CA HIS A 131 -3.02 -15.38 6.02
C HIS A 131 -3.15 -16.90 6.18
N SER A 132 -3.63 -17.61 5.17
CA SER A 132 -3.74 -19.07 5.18
C SER A 132 -2.38 -19.79 5.15
N ARG A 133 -1.32 -19.13 4.67
CA ARG A 133 0.05 -19.68 4.64
C ARG A 133 0.84 -19.49 5.94
N ARG A 134 0.39 -18.61 6.82
CA ARG A 134 1.01 -18.42 8.13
C ARG A 134 0.55 -19.54 9.05
N LYS A 135 1.39 -20.56 9.22
CA LYS A 135 1.23 -21.63 10.21
C LYS A 135 1.97 -21.27 11.47
#